data_e919ad37b27123595b18e0936b544362
#
_entry.id   e919ad37b27123595b18e0936b544362
#
_cell.length_a   1.000
_cell.length_b   1.000
_cell.length_c   1.000
_cell.angle_alpha   90.00
_cell.angle_beta   90.00
_cell.angle_gamma   90.00
#
_symmetry.space_group_name_H-M   'P 1'
#
loop_
_entity.id
_entity.type
_entity.pdbx_description
1 polymer ?
#
loop_
_entity_poly.entity_id
_entity_poly.type
_entity_poly.pdbx_seq_one_letter_code
_entity_poly.pdbx_strand_id
1 'polypeptide(L)'
;MTERLTNLWPAPLAAQPLNATVTVPGSKSLSNRYLILAALGSKPVTLIGLLRSRDTDLMMGALEALGVRCDVDSATDTTVTVTPPVSGRVHGNVNVFCGLAGTVMRFVPGLALFADGPVNFDGDEQAYARPMKPVLDGLEQLGATVDYHGEVGRLPFTITPPATLPAAQAQVSIDSSGSSQFISGLLLISSKLPGGLHLAHTGEKTPSLPHIRMTVADVTGAGGAVEADESARTWTVEPRAMQLPSKVTVEPDLSNAAPFLGAALIAGGTVRVPHWPETTTQPGGLLPGYLEQMGAKVSFPTIDGVRYCEVTGDGTVRGLGTFDLTAAGEIAPSLAAILVFADKSTDMVGIGHLRGHETNRLEALVNEIRRVGGAAEELPDGLRIEPVPAETLHGAVMETYADHRMATFAAMLGLRIPDIEVINVSTTRKTLPDFVGMWSGMLRQ
;
A
#
# COMPACT_ATOMS: atom_id res chain seq x y z
N MET A 1 26.57 15.65 7.47
CA MET A 1 26.25 16.36 6.21
C MET A 1 26.86 15.71 4.98
N THR A 2 27.94 14.97 5.10
CA THR A 2 28.70 14.35 3.99
C THR A 2 28.08 13.05 3.45
N GLU A 3 27.36 12.27 4.23
CA GLU A 3 26.70 11.02 3.76
C GLU A 3 25.41 11.27 2.94
N ARG A 4 24.77 12.43 3.08
CA ARG A 4 23.55 12.79 2.31
C ARG A 4 23.81 13.02 0.83
N LEU A 5 25.01 13.42 0.45
CA LEU A 5 25.35 13.78 -0.94
C LEU A 5 25.87 12.60 -1.80
N THR A 6 26.03 11.41 -1.23
CA THR A 6 26.60 10.25 -1.94
C THR A 6 25.55 9.40 -2.68
N ASN A 7 24.25 9.70 -2.56
CA ASN A 7 23.18 8.88 -3.16
C ASN A 7 22.17 9.75 -3.95
N LEU A 8 22.72 10.63 -4.82
CA LEU A 8 21.92 11.43 -5.75
C LEU A 8 21.67 10.63 -7.03
N TRP A 9 20.41 10.61 -7.46
CA TRP A 9 20.02 10.05 -8.74
C TRP A 9 19.50 11.19 -9.64
N PRO A 10 20.16 11.46 -10.78
CA PRO A 10 19.67 12.44 -11.73
C PRO A 10 18.40 11.90 -12.40
N ALA A 11 17.27 12.58 -12.19
CA ALA A 11 16.01 12.21 -12.83
C ALA A 11 16.08 12.59 -14.32
N PRO A 12 15.93 11.62 -15.23
CA PRO A 12 16.13 11.91 -16.65
C PRO A 12 14.96 12.69 -17.25
N LEU A 13 15.29 13.64 -18.17
CA LEU A 13 14.30 14.31 -19.02
C LEU A 13 13.68 13.36 -20.03
N ALA A 14 12.42 13.60 -20.37
CA ALA A 14 11.80 12.99 -21.55
C ALA A 14 12.27 13.73 -22.81
N ALA A 15 13.12 13.09 -23.61
CA ALA A 15 13.66 13.69 -24.83
C ALA A 15 12.63 13.76 -25.98
N GLN A 16 11.57 12.95 -25.92
CA GLN A 16 10.52 12.85 -26.93
C GLN A 16 9.22 12.35 -26.27
N PRO A 17 8.07 12.45 -26.94
CA PRO A 17 6.83 11.86 -26.45
C PRO A 17 6.99 10.35 -26.23
N LEU A 18 6.42 9.84 -25.16
CA LEU A 18 6.55 8.45 -24.73
C LEU A 18 5.78 7.49 -25.65
N ASN A 19 6.31 6.29 -25.82
CA ASN A 19 5.54 5.15 -26.37
C ASN A 19 6.01 3.88 -25.68
N ALA A 20 5.54 3.63 -24.47
CA ALA A 20 6.12 2.61 -23.60
C ALA A 20 5.08 1.66 -23.01
N THR A 21 5.54 0.43 -22.73
CA THR A 21 4.82 -0.54 -21.92
C THR A 21 5.61 -0.82 -20.64
N VAL A 22 4.98 -0.61 -19.49
CA VAL A 22 5.62 -0.78 -18.18
C VAL A 22 4.88 -1.85 -17.38
N THR A 23 5.56 -2.94 -17.07
CA THR A 23 5.02 -3.99 -16.18
C THR A 23 5.25 -3.59 -14.73
N VAL A 24 4.18 -3.25 -14.03
CA VAL A 24 4.23 -2.86 -12.62
C VAL A 24 4.19 -4.11 -11.75
N PRO A 25 5.02 -4.21 -10.69
CA PRO A 25 4.97 -5.32 -9.74
C PRO A 25 3.60 -5.49 -9.09
N GLY A 26 3.34 -6.67 -8.54
CA GLY A 26 2.10 -6.97 -7.83
C GLY A 26 1.83 -6.04 -6.65
N SER A 27 0.54 -5.86 -6.33
CA SER A 27 0.11 -5.01 -5.22
C SER A 27 0.65 -5.51 -3.88
N LYS A 28 1.36 -4.63 -3.16
CA LYS A 28 1.85 -4.93 -1.80
C LYS A 28 0.69 -5.26 -0.85
N SER A 29 -0.38 -4.49 -0.93
CA SER A 29 -1.55 -4.64 -0.06
C SER A 29 -2.27 -5.97 -0.27
N LEU A 30 -2.43 -6.41 -1.51
CA LEU A 30 -3.01 -7.70 -1.86
C LEU A 30 -2.04 -8.85 -1.56
N SER A 31 -0.75 -8.71 -1.90
CA SER A 31 0.27 -9.72 -1.59
C SER A 31 0.27 -10.12 -0.12
N ASN A 32 0.30 -9.14 0.78
CA ASN A 32 0.31 -9.41 2.22
C ASN A 32 -1.00 -10.03 2.73
N ARG A 33 -2.16 -9.64 2.17
CA ARG A 33 -3.45 -10.23 2.54
C ARG A 33 -3.55 -11.68 2.07
N TYR A 34 -3.16 -11.96 0.84
CA TYR A 34 -3.20 -13.33 0.29
C TYR A 34 -2.21 -14.25 1.01
N LEU A 35 -1.05 -13.77 1.43
CA LEU A 35 -0.12 -14.53 2.27
C LEU A 35 -0.78 -14.95 3.60
N ILE A 36 -1.44 -14.02 4.30
CA ILE A 36 -2.17 -14.31 5.55
C ILE A 36 -3.34 -15.28 5.30
N LEU A 37 -4.17 -15.03 4.28
CA LEU A 37 -5.33 -15.88 3.98
C LEU A 37 -4.92 -17.30 3.54
N ALA A 38 -3.82 -17.42 2.79
CA ALA A 38 -3.26 -18.72 2.42
C ALA A 38 -2.73 -19.47 3.65
N ALA A 39 -2.08 -18.77 4.59
CA ALA A 39 -1.59 -19.36 5.84
C ALA A 39 -2.75 -19.84 6.76
N LEU A 40 -3.89 -19.18 6.72
CA LEU A 40 -5.10 -19.54 7.49
C LEU A 40 -5.93 -20.66 6.85
N GLY A 41 -5.67 -20.99 5.59
CA GLY A 41 -6.33 -22.06 4.85
C GLY A 41 -5.97 -23.46 5.34
N SER A 42 -6.44 -24.47 4.60
CA SER A 42 -6.17 -25.90 4.88
C SER A 42 -5.39 -26.60 3.77
N LYS A 43 -5.21 -25.96 2.61
CA LYS A 43 -4.53 -26.50 1.43
C LYS A 43 -3.50 -25.49 0.89
N PRO A 44 -2.45 -25.98 0.22
CA PRO A 44 -1.49 -25.11 -0.45
C PRO A 44 -2.15 -24.18 -1.47
N VAL A 45 -1.64 -22.95 -1.56
CA VAL A 45 -2.06 -21.91 -2.52
C VAL A 45 -0.83 -21.37 -3.23
N THR A 46 -0.86 -21.31 -4.55
CA THR A 46 0.19 -20.68 -5.36
C THR A 46 -0.23 -19.26 -5.70
N LEU A 47 0.53 -18.29 -5.19
CA LEU A 47 0.38 -16.86 -5.47
C LEU A 47 1.30 -16.50 -6.64
N ILE A 48 0.74 -15.97 -7.73
CA ILE A 48 1.47 -15.61 -8.97
C ILE A 48 1.55 -14.08 -9.04
N GLY A 49 2.73 -13.54 -9.32
CA GLY A 49 2.95 -12.09 -9.39
C GLY A 49 3.02 -11.43 -8.01
N LEU A 50 3.36 -12.18 -6.95
CA LEU A 50 3.57 -11.63 -5.62
C LEU A 50 4.65 -10.53 -5.66
N LEU A 51 4.41 -9.40 -5.00
CA LEU A 51 5.46 -8.40 -4.85
C LEU A 51 6.64 -9.00 -4.08
N ARG A 52 7.86 -8.84 -4.62
CA ARG A 52 9.09 -9.14 -3.88
C ARG A 52 9.70 -7.84 -3.39
N SER A 53 9.59 -7.62 -2.11
CA SER A 53 10.10 -6.44 -1.40
C SER A 53 10.45 -6.80 0.02
N ARG A 54 11.18 -5.93 0.72
CA ARG A 54 11.49 -6.14 2.14
C ARG A 54 10.23 -6.45 2.97
N ASP A 55 9.12 -5.73 2.72
CA ASP A 55 7.88 -5.91 3.51
C ASP A 55 7.24 -7.29 3.28
N THR A 56 7.23 -7.80 2.05
CA THR A 56 6.68 -9.12 1.73
C THR A 56 7.63 -10.25 2.12
N ASP A 57 8.94 -10.04 2.03
CA ASP A 57 9.93 -11.00 2.52
C ASP A 57 9.87 -11.13 4.06
N LEU A 58 9.67 -10.02 4.78
CA LEU A 58 9.40 -10.04 6.23
C LEU A 58 8.08 -10.76 6.55
N MET A 59 7.05 -10.59 5.72
CA MET A 59 5.79 -11.33 5.90
C MET A 59 6.00 -12.83 5.73
N MET A 60 6.69 -13.27 4.68
CA MET A 60 7.01 -14.69 4.48
C MET A 60 7.85 -15.25 5.63
N GLY A 61 8.90 -14.54 6.05
CA GLY A 61 9.72 -14.94 7.19
C GLY A 61 8.94 -15.04 8.51
N ALA A 62 7.98 -14.13 8.74
CA ALA A 62 7.08 -14.20 9.88
C ALA A 62 6.16 -15.44 9.82
N LEU A 63 5.63 -15.75 8.64
CA LEU A 63 4.81 -16.95 8.44
C LEU A 63 5.63 -18.23 8.59
N GLU A 64 6.86 -18.25 8.08
CA GLU A 64 7.78 -19.39 8.23
C GLU A 64 8.13 -19.64 9.70
N ALA A 65 8.40 -18.59 10.48
CA ALA A 65 8.60 -18.71 11.92
C ALA A 65 7.38 -19.35 12.61
N LEU A 66 6.18 -19.05 12.13
CA LEU A 66 4.92 -19.63 12.62
C LEU A 66 4.62 -21.04 12.04
N GLY A 67 5.54 -21.65 11.28
CA GLY A 67 5.40 -23.01 10.75
C GLY A 67 4.64 -23.12 9.42
N VAL A 68 4.35 -22.01 8.77
CA VAL A 68 3.87 -21.99 7.38
C VAL A 68 5.05 -22.14 6.44
N ARG A 69 4.94 -22.90 5.37
CA ARG A 69 6.01 -23.01 4.38
C ARG A 69 5.71 -22.10 3.19
N CYS A 70 6.72 -21.29 2.79
CA CYS A 70 6.68 -20.39 1.64
C CYS A 70 7.72 -20.82 0.61
N ASP A 71 7.33 -21.58 -0.41
CA ASP A 71 8.22 -22.06 -1.47
C ASP A 71 8.22 -21.05 -2.62
N VAL A 72 9.33 -20.34 -2.79
CA VAL A 72 9.52 -19.37 -3.89
C VAL A 72 10.02 -20.10 -5.14
N ASP A 73 9.35 -19.91 -6.26
CA ASP A 73 9.81 -20.40 -7.56
C ASP A 73 11.04 -19.62 -8.03
N SER A 74 12.16 -20.31 -8.12
CA SER A 74 13.44 -19.72 -8.52
C SER A 74 13.48 -19.20 -9.97
N ALA A 75 12.55 -19.62 -10.83
CA ALA A 75 12.50 -19.18 -12.22
C ALA A 75 11.81 -17.82 -12.38
N THR A 76 10.81 -17.54 -11.55
CA THR A 76 10.01 -16.31 -11.65
C THR A 76 10.25 -15.33 -10.51
N ASP A 77 10.77 -15.81 -9.37
CA ASP A 77 10.96 -15.09 -8.11
C ASP A 77 9.69 -14.44 -7.53
N THR A 78 8.64 -14.32 -8.31
CA THR A 78 7.35 -13.71 -7.92
C THR A 78 6.21 -14.71 -7.78
N THR A 79 6.47 -15.99 -8.00
CA THR A 79 5.51 -17.08 -7.76
C THR A 79 5.88 -17.78 -6.45
N VAL A 80 4.94 -17.79 -5.51
CA VAL A 80 5.15 -18.36 -4.17
C VAL A 80 4.05 -19.35 -3.84
N THR A 81 4.41 -20.58 -3.44
CA THR A 81 3.46 -21.56 -2.93
C THR A 81 3.47 -21.53 -1.40
N VAL A 82 2.36 -21.11 -0.83
CA VAL A 82 2.14 -21.04 0.62
C VAL A 82 1.44 -22.32 1.08
N THR A 83 2.08 -23.07 1.98
CA THR A 83 1.53 -24.30 2.55
C THR A 83 1.27 -24.10 4.05
N PRO A 84 0.01 -24.11 4.50
CA PRO A 84 -0.33 -23.95 5.90
C PRO A 84 0.12 -25.17 6.73
N PRO A 85 0.29 -25.01 8.07
CA PRO A 85 0.59 -26.16 8.95
C PRO A 85 -0.46 -27.23 8.90
N VAL A 86 -0.06 -28.51 8.79
CA VAL A 86 -0.99 -29.67 8.71
C VAL A 86 -1.87 -29.77 9.95
N SER A 87 -1.38 -29.38 11.13
CA SER A 87 -2.13 -29.34 12.38
C SER A 87 -3.29 -28.32 12.37
N GLY A 88 -3.30 -27.37 11.44
CA GLY A 88 -4.19 -26.19 11.46
C GLY A 88 -3.86 -25.19 12.57
N ARG A 89 -2.81 -25.42 13.37
CA ARG A 89 -2.27 -24.51 14.39
C ARG A 89 -0.90 -24.02 13.96
N VAL A 90 -0.61 -22.76 14.25
CA VAL A 90 0.72 -22.17 14.01
C VAL A 90 1.63 -22.47 15.21
N HIS A 91 2.93 -22.40 14.99
CA HIS A 91 3.92 -22.65 16.04
C HIS A 91 3.95 -21.49 17.05
N GLY A 92 3.99 -21.85 18.33
CA GLY A 92 4.33 -20.95 19.43
C GLY A 92 5.80 -21.09 19.84
N ASN A 93 6.20 -20.35 20.88
CA ASN A 93 7.57 -20.27 21.39
C ASN A 93 8.58 -19.81 20.31
N VAL A 94 8.13 -18.92 19.44
CA VAL A 94 8.90 -18.40 18.29
C VAL A 94 9.03 -16.89 18.34
N ASN A 95 10.02 -16.37 17.60
CA ASN A 95 10.23 -14.94 17.43
C ASN A 95 9.84 -14.52 16.02
N VAL A 96 9.03 -13.48 15.92
CA VAL A 96 8.61 -12.84 14.66
C VAL A 96 9.27 -11.48 14.57
N PHE A 97 10.09 -11.27 13.56
CA PHE A 97 10.71 -9.98 13.26
C PHE A 97 9.90 -9.23 12.22
N CYS A 98 9.26 -8.12 12.61
CA CYS A 98 8.39 -7.32 11.76
C CYS A 98 9.14 -6.30 10.90
N GLY A 99 10.42 -6.01 11.21
CA GLY A 99 11.14 -4.89 10.63
C GLY A 99 10.37 -3.57 10.83
N LEU A 100 10.18 -2.81 9.75
CA LEU A 100 9.34 -1.61 9.71
C LEU A 100 8.05 -1.84 8.90
N ALA A 101 7.72 -3.11 8.59
CA ALA A 101 6.59 -3.48 7.74
C ALA A 101 5.24 -3.36 8.48
N GLY A 102 4.48 -2.31 8.18
CA GLY A 102 3.21 -2.04 8.87
C GLY A 102 2.18 -3.16 8.76
N THR A 103 2.14 -3.88 7.64
CA THR A 103 1.24 -5.03 7.45
C THR A 103 1.68 -6.24 8.27
N VAL A 104 2.99 -6.50 8.38
CA VAL A 104 3.50 -7.57 9.26
C VAL A 104 3.14 -7.26 10.71
N MET A 105 3.46 -6.03 11.17
CA MET A 105 3.16 -5.58 12.53
C MET A 105 1.68 -5.75 12.92
N ARG A 106 0.73 -5.55 11.98
CA ARG A 106 -0.71 -5.49 12.32
C ARG A 106 -1.52 -6.69 11.87
N PHE A 107 -1.03 -7.49 10.91
CA PHE A 107 -1.75 -8.68 10.43
C PHE A 107 -1.26 -9.96 11.11
N VAL A 108 0.06 -10.13 11.26
CA VAL A 108 0.64 -11.36 11.84
C VAL A 108 0.27 -11.58 13.31
N PRO A 109 0.18 -10.56 14.19
CA PRO A 109 -0.24 -10.76 15.58
C PRO A 109 -1.54 -11.53 15.75
N GLY A 110 -2.51 -11.36 14.82
CA GLY A 110 -3.76 -12.12 14.83
C GLY A 110 -3.56 -13.62 14.70
N LEU A 111 -2.51 -14.08 14.02
CA LEU A 111 -2.20 -15.51 13.88
C LEU A 111 -1.77 -16.14 15.21
N ALA A 112 -1.22 -15.36 16.13
CA ALA A 112 -0.80 -15.84 17.44
C ALA A 112 -1.97 -16.40 18.28
N LEU A 113 -3.23 -16.02 18.00
CA LEU A 113 -4.41 -16.62 18.64
C LEU A 113 -4.54 -18.12 18.38
N PHE A 114 -3.97 -18.60 17.28
CA PHE A 114 -4.03 -19.99 16.84
C PHE A 114 -2.72 -20.74 17.09
N ALA A 115 -1.79 -20.14 17.84
CA ALA A 115 -0.49 -20.75 18.16
C ALA A 115 -0.62 -21.82 19.28
N ASP A 116 0.35 -22.71 19.35
CA ASP A 116 0.48 -23.70 20.40
C ASP A 116 1.32 -23.22 21.61
N GLY A 117 1.70 -21.93 21.62
CA GLY A 117 2.46 -21.28 22.70
C GLY A 117 2.64 -19.79 22.43
N PRO A 118 3.37 -19.07 23.31
CA PRO A 118 3.64 -17.64 23.15
C PRO A 118 4.38 -17.31 21.86
N VAL A 119 4.12 -16.13 21.28
CA VAL A 119 4.80 -15.60 20.10
C VAL A 119 5.37 -14.23 20.43
N ASN A 120 6.68 -14.07 20.26
CA ASN A 120 7.39 -12.81 20.50
C ASN A 120 7.43 -11.98 19.22
N PHE A 121 7.13 -10.68 19.31
CA PHE A 121 7.15 -9.74 18.20
C PHE A 121 8.18 -8.65 18.46
N ASP A 122 9.04 -8.41 17.47
CA ASP A 122 10.05 -7.36 17.49
C ASP A 122 10.20 -6.73 16.10
N GLY A 123 10.98 -5.65 15.99
CA GLY A 123 11.15 -4.94 14.72
C GLY A 123 12.36 -4.02 14.70
N ASP A 124 12.47 -3.22 13.65
CA ASP A 124 13.47 -2.16 13.57
C ASP A 124 13.20 -1.10 14.67
N GLU A 125 14.24 -0.40 15.10
CA GLU A 125 14.11 0.66 16.13
C GLU A 125 13.05 1.70 15.80
N GLN A 126 12.93 2.08 14.50
CA GLN A 126 11.91 3.02 14.04
C GLN A 126 10.48 2.46 14.14
N ALA A 127 10.32 1.14 14.20
CA ALA A 127 9.02 0.50 14.37
C ALA A 127 8.45 0.71 15.79
N TYR A 128 9.30 0.93 16.79
CA TYR A 128 8.89 1.18 18.18
C TYR A 128 8.09 2.49 18.33
N ALA A 129 8.23 3.45 17.39
CA ALA A 129 7.42 4.66 17.39
C ALA A 129 6.00 4.44 16.86
N ARG A 130 5.71 3.29 16.21
CA ARG A 130 4.46 3.05 15.51
C ARG A 130 3.40 2.42 16.43
N PRO A 131 2.15 2.97 16.43
CA PRO A 131 1.11 2.45 17.31
C PRO A 131 0.66 1.05 16.90
N MET A 132 0.45 0.20 17.92
CA MET A 132 -0.07 -1.16 17.81
C MET A 132 -1.28 -1.40 18.71
N LYS A 133 -1.46 -0.52 19.70
CA LYS A 133 -2.45 -0.72 20.77
C LYS A 133 -3.84 -1.15 20.29
N PRO A 134 -4.48 -0.53 19.26
CA PRO A 134 -5.84 -0.93 18.90
C PRO A 134 -5.97 -2.39 18.43
N VAL A 135 -5.02 -2.91 17.66
CA VAL A 135 -5.07 -4.32 17.25
C VAL A 135 -4.79 -5.25 18.43
N LEU A 136 -3.85 -4.88 19.32
CA LEU A 136 -3.53 -5.66 20.50
C LEU A 136 -4.69 -5.70 21.50
N ASP A 137 -5.36 -4.55 21.75
CA ASP A 137 -6.58 -4.49 22.55
C ASP A 137 -7.71 -5.38 21.97
N GLY A 138 -7.80 -5.45 20.63
CA GLY A 138 -8.72 -6.37 19.96
C GLY A 138 -8.38 -7.83 20.23
N LEU A 139 -7.10 -8.21 20.23
CA LEU A 139 -6.65 -9.56 20.53
C LEU A 139 -6.85 -9.92 22.02
N GLU A 140 -6.64 -8.96 22.93
CA GLU A 140 -6.94 -9.14 24.37
C GLU A 140 -8.44 -9.37 24.61
N GLN A 141 -9.33 -8.65 23.90
CA GLN A 141 -10.78 -8.90 23.93
C GLN A 141 -11.16 -10.28 23.38
N LEU A 142 -10.32 -10.88 22.54
CA LEU A 142 -10.46 -12.27 22.06
C LEU A 142 -9.83 -13.31 23.01
N GLY A 143 -9.29 -12.83 24.16
CA GLY A 143 -8.77 -13.68 25.24
C GLY A 143 -7.25 -13.89 25.22
N ALA A 144 -6.50 -13.28 24.32
CA ALA A 144 -5.05 -13.31 24.38
C ALA A 144 -4.51 -12.50 25.57
N THR A 145 -3.30 -12.83 26.02
CA THR A 145 -2.53 -11.99 26.93
C THR A 145 -1.40 -11.32 26.16
N VAL A 146 -1.21 -10.01 26.38
CA VAL A 146 -0.12 -9.24 25.75
C VAL A 146 0.83 -8.74 26.82
N ASP A 147 2.08 -9.20 26.76
CA ASP A 147 3.16 -8.78 27.64
C ASP A 147 4.08 -7.80 26.88
N TYR A 148 4.09 -6.52 27.29
CA TYR A 148 4.91 -5.48 26.66
C TYR A 148 6.32 -5.48 27.27
N HIS A 149 7.35 -5.47 26.41
CA HIS A 149 8.75 -5.39 26.79
C HIS A 149 9.35 -3.98 26.65
N GLY A 150 8.52 -3.02 26.19
CA GLY A 150 8.84 -1.62 26.00
C GLY A 150 7.64 -0.73 26.35
N GLU A 151 7.38 0.27 25.52
CA GLU A 151 6.22 1.15 25.69
C GLU A 151 4.92 0.39 25.41
N VAL A 152 3.93 0.55 26.29
CA VAL A 152 2.61 -0.10 26.15
C VAL A 152 1.96 0.27 24.81
N GLY A 153 1.47 -0.74 24.10
CA GLY A 153 0.84 -0.59 22.79
C GLY A 153 1.81 -0.43 21.64
N ARG A 154 3.08 -0.81 21.81
CA ARG A 154 4.16 -0.77 20.80
C ARG A 154 5.01 -2.02 20.85
N LEU A 155 5.86 -2.23 19.84
CA LEU A 155 6.91 -3.25 19.85
C LEU A 155 7.99 -2.89 20.90
N PRO A 156 8.72 -3.87 21.46
CA PRO A 156 8.48 -5.31 21.35
C PRO A 156 7.43 -5.80 22.37
N PHE A 157 6.75 -6.91 22.05
CA PHE A 157 5.76 -7.54 22.92
C PHE A 157 5.67 -9.05 22.67
N THR A 158 5.09 -9.78 23.64
CA THR A 158 4.76 -11.20 23.51
C THR A 158 3.24 -11.38 23.55
N ILE A 159 2.68 -12.19 22.65
CA ILE A 159 1.29 -12.62 22.68
C ILE A 159 1.23 -14.06 23.12
N THR A 160 0.52 -14.31 24.22
CA THR A 160 0.16 -15.65 24.67
C THR A 160 -1.28 -15.95 24.24
N PRO A 161 -1.51 -17.02 23.43
CA PRO A 161 -2.85 -17.37 22.99
C PRO A 161 -3.74 -17.78 24.19
N PRO A 162 -5.07 -17.59 24.08
CA PRO A 162 -5.99 -18.10 25.10
C PRO A 162 -6.01 -19.64 25.10
N ALA A 163 -6.29 -20.25 26.25
CA ALA A 163 -6.47 -21.70 26.33
C ALA A 163 -7.61 -22.20 25.43
N THR A 164 -8.67 -21.39 25.28
CA THR A 164 -9.79 -21.63 24.37
C THR A 164 -10.25 -20.33 23.76
N LEU A 165 -10.53 -20.36 22.45
CA LEU A 165 -11.13 -19.23 21.76
C LEU A 165 -12.63 -19.10 22.08
N PRO A 166 -13.22 -17.89 22.01
CA PRO A 166 -14.65 -17.69 22.24
C PRO A 166 -15.52 -18.57 21.35
N ALA A 167 -16.39 -19.38 21.95
CA ALA A 167 -17.33 -20.24 21.22
C ALA A 167 -18.56 -19.47 20.72
N ALA A 168 -18.95 -18.38 21.42
CA ALA A 168 -19.97 -17.44 20.97
C ALA A 168 -19.33 -16.35 20.11
N GLN A 169 -20.16 -15.61 19.35
CA GLN A 169 -19.69 -14.49 18.56
C GLN A 169 -18.98 -13.45 19.46
N ALA A 170 -17.71 -13.24 19.20
CA ALA A 170 -16.89 -12.30 19.95
C ALA A 170 -17.32 -10.85 19.65
N GLN A 171 -17.46 -10.04 20.67
CA GLN A 171 -17.74 -8.61 20.56
C GLN A 171 -16.43 -7.86 20.78
N VAL A 172 -15.93 -7.19 19.77
CA VAL A 172 -14.64 -6.45 19.81
C VAL A 172 -14.88 -5.01 19.42
N SER A 173 -14.36 -4.08 20.22
CA SER A 173 -14.45 -2.65 19.97
C SER A 173 -13.05 -2.03 20.03
N ILE A 174 -12.65 -1.33 18.95
CA ILE A 174 -11.34 -0.68 18.88
C ILE A 174 -11.46 0.73 18.30
N ASP A 175 -10.55 1.63 18.68
CA ASP A 175 -10.36 2.90 17.98
C ASP A 175 -9.28 2.75 16.89
N SER A 176 -9.72 2.68 15.64
CA SER A 176 -8.87 2.53 14.45
C SER A 176 -8.58 3.85 13.75
N SER A 177 -8.80 5.01 14.39
CA SER A 177 -8.63 6.34 13.79
C SER A 177 -7.21 6.56 13.25
N GLY A 178 -6.20 5.90 13.83
CA GLY A 178 -4.80 6.00 13.41
C GLY A 178 -4.43 5.14 12.19
N SER A 179 -5.18 4.06 11.90
CA SER A 179 -4.90 3.18 10.75
C SER A 179 -6.01 2.16 10.49
N SER A 180 -6.45 2.05 9.23
CA SER A 180 -7.35 0.98 8.78
C SER A 180 -6.76 -0.43 8.92
N GLN A 181 -5.45 -0.55 9.08
CA GLN A 181 -4.78 -1.85 9.24
C GLN A 181 -5.16 -2.57 10.53
N PHE A 182 -5.61 -1.85 11.57
CA PHE A 182 -6.06 -2.47 12.82
C PHE A 182 -7.35 -3.26 12.60
N ILE A 183 -8.34 -2.67 11.89
CA ILE A 183 -9.56 -3.35 11.47
C ILE A 183 -9.22 -4.52 10.52
N SER A 184 -8.39 -4.26 9.49
CA SER A 184 -8.00 -5.26 8.51
C SER A 184 -7.33 -6.48 9.16
N GLY A 185 -6.44 -6.28 10.13
CA GLY A 185 -5.75 -7.37 10.84
C GLY A 185 -6.72 -8.30 11.58
N LEU A 186 -7.74 -7.73 12.24
CA LEU A 186 -8.78 -8.51 12.92
C LEU A 186 -9.74 -9.20 11.94
N LEU A 187 -10.11 -8.55 10.83
CA LEU A 187 -10.97 -9.14 9.81
C LEU A 187 -10.31 -10.34 9.12
N LEU A 188 -9.01 -10.28 8.84
CA LEU A 188 -8.28 -11.37 8.18
C LEU A 188 -8.37 -12.71 8.93
N ILE A 189 -8.40 -12.66 10.26
CA ILE A 189 -8.44 -13.86 11.11
C ILE A 189 -9.87 -14.27 11.54
N SER A 190 -10.84 -13.40 11.33
CA SER A 190 -12.15 -13.45 11.98
C SER A 190 -12.96 -14.71 11.67
N SER A 191 -12.95 -15.18 10.41
CA SER A 191 -13.69 -16.38 10.00
C SER A 191 -13.17 -17.68 10.63
N LYS A 192 -11.92 -17.67 11.15
CA LYS A 192 -11.32 -18.81 11.85
C LYS A 192 -11.69 -18.85 13.34
N LEU A 193 -12.27 -17.78 13.87
CA LEU A 193 -12.78 -17.76 15.26
C LEU A 193 -14.03 -18.68 15.36
N PRO A 194 -14.12 -19.58 16.36
CA PRO A 194 -15.21 -20.55 16.45
C PRO A 194 -16.61 -19.92 16.51
N GLY A 195 -16.75 -18.77 17.15
CA GLY A 195 -18.02 -18.02 17.24
C GLY A 195 -18.17 -16.91 16.20
N GLY A 196 -17.14 -16.68 15.37
CA GLY A 196 -17.08 -15.49 14.52
C GLY A 196 -16.79 -14.21 15.29
N LEU A 197 -16.98 -13.05 14.63
CA LEU A 197 -16.61 -11.75 15.17
C LEU A 197 -17.69 -10.70 14.87
N HIS A 198 -18.00 -9.86 15.86
CA HIS A 198 -18.63 -8.56 15.66
C HIS A 198 -17.61 -7.49 16.05
N LEU A 199 -17.11 -6.74 15.08
CA LEU A 199 -16.08 -5.73 15.24
C LEU A 199 -16.70 -4.35 15.09
N ALA A 200 -16.53 -3.47 16.08
CA ALA A 200 -16.97 -2.08 16.05
C ALA A 200 -15.77 -1.12 16.10
N HIS A 201 -15.80 -0.10 15.25
CA HIS A 201 -14.88 1.03 15.33
C HIS A 201 -15.49 2.16 16.13
N THR A 202 -14.82 2.55 17.22
CA THR A 202 -15.32 3.55 18.18
C THR A 202 -14.82 4.96 17.91
N GLY A 203 -13.82 5.13 17.03
CA GLY A 203 -13.26 6.44 16.71
C GLY A 203 -14.17 7.29 15.81
N GLU A 204 -13.91 8.59 15.78
CA GLU A 204 -14.73 9.54 14.99
C GLU A 204 -14.56 9.40 13.48
N LYS A 205 -13.36 9.00 13.02
CA LYS A 205 -13.01 8.89 11.60
C LYS A 205 -12.50 7.49 11.28
N THR A 206 -12.99 6.91 10.20
CA THR A 206 -12.46 5.64 9.67
C THR A 206 -11.47 5.97 8.54
N PRO A 207 -10.14 5.89 8.78
CA PRO A 207 -9.16 6.19 7.76
C PRO A 207 -9.11 5.08 6.72
N SER A 208 -8.87 5.45 5.46
CA SER A 208 -8.64 4.50 4.35
C SER A 208 -9.70 3.39 4.25
N LEU A 209 -10.98 3.75 4.26
CA LEU A 209 -12.10 2.81 4.08
C LEU A 209 -11.91 1.87 2.87
N PRO A 210 -11.33 2.31 1.71
CA PRO A 210 -11.03 1.41 0.61
C PRO A 210 -10.16 0.20 0.98
N HIS A 211 -9.21 0.36 1.90
CA HIS A 211 -8.37 -0.77 2.35
C HIS A 211 -9.13 -1.75 3.26
N ILE A 212 -10.16 -1.29 3.97
CA ILE A 212 -11.05 -2.17 4.74
C ILE A 212 -11.96 -2.93 3.76
N ARG A 213 -12.53 -2.25 2.76
CA ARG A 213 -13.32 -2.89 1.69
C ARG A 213 -12.50 -3.94 0.93
N MET A 214 -11.23 -3.66 0.64
CA MET A 214 -10.29 -4.63 0.09
C MET A 214 -10.20 -5.88 0.98
N THR A 215 -10.02 -5.72 2.28
CA THR A 215 -9.93 -6.85 3.22
C THR A 215 -11.24 -7.63 3.28
N VAL A 216 -12.39 -6.95 3.30
CA VAL A 216 -13.72 -7.59 3.26
C VAL A 216 -13.86 -8.42 1.98
N ALA A 217 -13.49 -7.86 0.82
CA ALA A 217 -13.55 -8.56 -0.46
C ALA A 217 -12.61 -9.79 -0.47
N ASP A 218 -11.38 -9.66 0.03
CA ASP A 218 -10.40 -10.75 0.07
C ASP A 218 -10.84 -11.88 1.00
N VAL A 219 -11.37 -11.56 2.19
CA VAL A 219 -11.95 -12.54 3.13
C VAL A 219 -13.15 -13.24 2.50
N THR A 220 -14.03 -12.49 1.84
CA THR A 220 -15.20 -13.03 1.14
C THR A 220 -14.78 -13.92 -0.04
N GLY A 221 -13.80 -13.49 -0.82
CA GLY A 221 -13.22 -14.28 -1.92
C GLY A 221 -12.53 -15.57 -1.46
N ALA A 222 -12.05 -15.61 -0.21
CA ALA A 222 -11.54 -16.83 0.43
C ALA A 222 -12.66 -17.73 1.03
N GLY A 223 -13.93 -17.35 0.90
CA GLY A 223 -15.10 -18.11 1.40
C GLY A 223 -15.63 -17.64 2.76
N GLY A 224 -15.06 -16.59 3.35
CA GLY A 224 -15.61 -15.96 4.55
C GLY A 224 -16.96 -15.26 4.27
N ALA A 225 -17.73 -14.99 5.31
CA ALA A 225 -18.98 -14.23 5.22
C ALA A 225 -18.86 -12.98 6.11
N VAL A 226 -18.75 -11.82 5.47
CA VAL A 226 -18.61 -10.54 6.15
C VAL A 226 -19.79 -9.65 5.79
N GLU A 227 -20.52 -9.21 6.80
CA GLU A 227 -21.52 -8.14 6.71
C GLU A 227 -20.90 -6.84 7.22
N ALA A 228 -20.85 -5.80 6.39
CA ALA A 228 -20.27 -4.52 6.73
C ALA A 228 -21.36 -3.44 6.79
N ASP A 229 -21.53 -2.78 7.94
CA ASP A 229 -22.28 -1.53 8.07
C ASP A 229 -21.29 -0.38 8.24
N GLU A 230 -20.97 0.28 7.13
CA GLU A 230 -20.01 1.39 7.11
C GLU A 230 -20.56 2.63 7.84
N SER A 231 -21.88 2.79 7.93
CA SER A 231 -22.52 3.91 8.61
C SER A 231 -22.45 3.74 10.12
N ALA A 232 -22.67 2.53 10.60
CA ALA A 232 -22.47 2.14 12.00
C ALA A 232 -21.00 1.85 12.33
N ARG A 233 -20.13 1.74 11.31
CA ARG A 233 -18.72 1.36 11.43
C ARG A 233 -18.54 0.00 12.11
N THR A 234 -19.33 -0.98 11.69
CA THR A 234 -19.30 -2.33 12.22
C THR A 234 -19.13 -3.36 11.12
N TRP A 235 -18.48 -4.47 11.48
CA TRP A 235 -18.27 -5.62 10.60
C TRP A 235 -18.63 -6.89 11.38
N THR A 236 -19.58 -7.64 10.86
CA THR A 236 -19.99 -8.94 11.44
C THR A 236 -19.48 -10.05 10.56
N VAL A 237 -18.75 -11.00 11.13
CA VAL A 237 -18.15 -12.11 10.40
C VAL A 237 -18.62 -13.42 11.01
N GLU A 238 -19.23 -14.26 10.18
CA GLU A 238 -19.62 -15.61 10.57
C GLU A 238 -18.41 -16.57 10.58
N PRO A 239 -18.38 -17.56 11.48
CA PRO A 239 -17.34 -18.59 11.47
C PRO A 239 -17.49 -19.45 10.22
N ARG A 240 -16.44 -19.49 9.39
CA ARG A 240 -16.38 -20.29 8.16
C ARG A 240 -14.96 -20.77 7.88
N ALA A 241 -14.86 -21.95 7.29
CA ALA A 241 -13.59 -22.39 6.71
C ALA A 241 -13.24 -21.51 5.51
N MET A 242 -12.10 -20.82 5.60
CA MET A 242 -11.56 -20.03 4.50
C MET A 242 -10.56 -20.86 3.70
N GLN A 243 -10.64 -20.74 2.38
CA GLN A 243 -9.69 -21.34 1.46
C GLN A 243 -9.63 -20.52 0.18
N LEU A 244 -8.50 -19.93 -0.10
CA LEU A 244 -8.25 -19.31 -1.39
C LEU A 244 -8.25 -20.37 -2.51
N PRO A 245 -8.56 -19.99 -3.76
CA PRO A 245 -8.30 -20.84 -4.91
C PRO A 245 -6.88 -21.39 -4.91
N SER A 246 -6.66 -22.58 -5.47
CA SER A 246 -5.33 -23.21 -5.50
C SER A 246 -4.26 -22.35 -6.21
N LYS A 247 -4.70 -21.43 -7.08
CA LYS A 247 -3.87 -20.41 -7.74
C LYS A 247 -4.56 -19.06 -7.66
N VAL A 248 -3.84 -18.03 -7.25
CA VAL A 248 -4.30 -16.65 -7.20
C VAL A 248 -3.26 -15.78 -7.90
N THR A 249 -3.68 -15.02 -8.90
CA THR A 249 -2.84 -14.00 -9.53
C THR A 249 -3.02 -12.69 -8.77
N VAL A 250 -1.92 -12.15 -8.27
CA VAL A 250 -1.90 -10.84 -7.61
C VAL A 250 -2.01 -9.76 -8.67
N GLU A 251 -2.98 -8.86 -8.53
CA GLU A 251 -3.10 -7.70 -9.41
C GLU A 251 -1.85 -6.82 -9.35
N PRO A 252 -1.46 -6.15 -10.45
CA PRO A 252 -0.43 -5.12 -10.41
C PRO A 252 -0.78 -4.05 -9.38
N ASP A 253 0.22 -3.40 -8.79
CA ASP A 253 -0.02 -2.31 -7.85
C ASP A 253 -0.46 -1.05 -8.60
N LEU A 254 -1.76 -0.78 -8.60
CA LEU A 254 -2.35 0.32 -9.38
C LEU A 254 -1.95 1.70 -8.84
N SER A 255 -1.59 1.80 -7.56
CA SER A 255 -1.05 3.03 -7.00
C SER A 255 0.39 3.29 -7.49
N ASN A 256 1.16 2.22 -7.69
CA ASN A 256 2.51 2.30 -8.27
C ASN A 256 2.50 2.45 -9.80
N ALA A 257 1.39 2.20 -10.46
CA ALA A 257 1.19 2.53 -11.87
C ALA A 257 1.09 4.05 -12.11
N ALA A 258 0.71 4.83 -11.08
CA ALA A 258 0.43 6.26 -11.22
C ALA A 258 1.61 7.10 -11.76
N PRO A 259 2.86 6.95 -11.31
CA PRO A 259 3.97 7.71 -11.88
C PRO A 259 4.22 7.38 -13.36
N PHE A 260 4.06 6.12 -13.77
CA PHE A 260 4.30 5.70 -15.16
C PHE A 260 3.16 6.17 -16.09
N LEU A 261 1.91 5.93 -15.74
CA LEU A 261 0.77 6.38 -16.53
C LEU A 261 0.68 7.90 -16.56
N GLY A 262 0.95 8.56 -15.43
CA GLY A 262 1.00 10.02 -15.32
C GLY A 262 2.11 10.67 -16.15
N ALA A 263 3.20 9.94 -16.42
CA ALA A 263 4.27 10.42 -17.27
C ALA A 263 3.78 10.78 -18.70
N ALA A 264 2.77 10.07 -19.21
CA ALA A 264 2.18 10.37 -20.51
C ALA A 264 1.54 11.77 -20.59
N LEU A 265 0.99 12.30 -19.49
CA LEU A 265 0.47 13.66 -19.46
C LEU A 265 1.59 14.70 -19.40
N ILE A 266 2.65 14.43 -18.63
CA ILE A 266 3.76 15.37 -18.45
C ILE A 266 4.60 15.45 -19.70
N ALA A 267 5.02 14.31 -20.25
CA ALA A 267 5.95 14.24 -21.39
C ALA A 267 5.25 14.22 -22.75
N GLY A 268 3.95 13.95 -22.78
CA GLY A 268 3.21 13.58 -23.99
C GLY A 268 3.48 12.13 -24.41
N GLY A 269 2.68 11.63 -25.35
CA GLY A 269 2.80 10.27 -25.87
C GLY A 269 1.93 9.26 -25.15
N THR A 270 2.28 7.98 -25.22
CA THR A 270 1.44 6.87 -24.73
C THR A 270 2.22 5.97 -23.79
N VAL A 271 1.64 5.66 -22.64
CA VAL A 271 2.15 4.64 -21.70
C VAL A 271 1.08 3.59 -21.45
N ARG A 272 1.49 2.33 -21.41
CA ARG A 272 0.64 1.16 -21.18
C ARG A 272 1.09 0.39 -19.96
N VAL A 273 0.13 -0.06 -19.14
CA VAL A 273 0.37 -1.01 -18.04
C VAL A 273 -0.44 -2.28 -18.30
N PRO A 274 0.22 -3.45 -18.49
CA PRO A 274 -0.43 -4.73 -18.73
C PRO A 274 -1.10 -5.29 -17.46
N HIS A 275 -1.95 -6.30 -17.65
CA HIS A 275 -2.66 -7.01 -16.61
C HIS A 275 -3.59 -6.13 -15.78
N TRP A 276 -4.07 -5.03 -16.35
CA TRP A 276 -5.00 -4.12 -15.66
C TRP A 276 -6.30 -4.86 -15.36
N PRO A 277 -6.74 -4.92 -14.09
CA PRO A 277 -7.95 -5.67 -13.73
C PRO A 277 -9.20 -5.02 -14.35
N GLU A 278 -10.21 -5.84 -14.62
CA GLU A 278 -11.53 -5.32 -15.08
C GLU A 278 -12.28 -4.68 -13.91
N THR A 279 -12.20 -5.32 -12.75
CA THR A 279 -12.73 -4.83 -11.49
C THR A 279 -11.64 -4.94 -10.43
N THR A 280 -11.57 -3.98 -9.51
CA THR A 280 -10.55 -4.00 -8.45
C THR A 280 -11.06 -3.33 -7.18
N THR A 281 -10.53 -3.77 -6.06
CA THR A 281 -10.71 -3.13 -4.75
C THR A 281 -9.59 -2.13 -4.44
N GLN A 282 -8.54 -2.07 -5.27
CA GLN A 282 -7.45 -1.13 -5.08
C GLN A 282 -7.90 0.31 -5.35
N PRO A 283 -7.64 1.27 -4.43
CA PRO A 283 -7.94 2.70 -4.66
C PRO A 283 -7.33 3.26 -5.95
N GLY A 284 -6.15 2.72 -6.34
CA GLY A 284 -5.49 3.08 -7.59
C GLY A 284 -6.30 2.76 -8.86
N GLY A 285 -7.36 1.95 -8.76
CA GLY A 285 -8.31 1.73 -9.84
C GLY A 285 -9.05 2.99 -10.31
N LEU A 286 -9.08 4.06 -9.49
CA LEU A 286 -9.65 5.37 -9.85
C LEU A 286 -8.69 6.22 -10.69
N LEU A 287 -7.41 5.86 -10.76
CA LEU A 287 -6.39 6.61 -11.49
C LEU A 287 -6.76 6.93 -12.95
N PRO A 288 -7.27 5.97 -13.77
CA PRO A 288 -7.64 6.27 -15.16
C PRO A 288 -8.61 7.44 -15.29
N GLY A 289 -9.70 7.45 -14.51
CA GLY A 289 -10.70 8.53 -14.51
C GLY A 289 -10.14 9.88 -14.02
N TYR A 290 -9.17 9.87 -13.12
CA TYR A 290 -8.49 11.10 -12.69
C TYR A 290 -7.59 11.67 -13.81
N LEU A 291 -6.86 10.80 -14.50
CA LEU A 291 -6.03 11.22 -15.64
C LEU A 291 -6.86 11.75 -16.80
N GLU A 292 -8.05 11.19 -17.06
CA GLU A 292 -9.00 11.72 -18.06
C GLU A 292 -9.46 13.14 -17.70
N GLN A 293 -9.78 13.39 -16.43
CA GLN A 293 -10.15 14.73 -15.96
C GLN A 293 -9.01 15.74 -16.20
N MET A 294 -7.75 15.29 -16.02
CA MET A 294 -6.55 16.11 -16.26
C MET A 294 -6.19 16.25 -17.75
N GLY A 295 -6.93 15.64 -18.66
CA GLY A 295 -6.78 15.83 -20.10
C GLY A 295 -6.22 14.62 -20.85
N ALA A 296 -5.94 13.50 -20.20
CA ALA A 296 -5.53 12.29 -20.89
C ALA A 296 -6.66 11.65 -21.68
N LYS A 297 -6.29 10.92 -22.72
CA LYS A 297 -7.13 9.91 -23.35
C LYS A 297 -6.78 8.54 -22.74
N VAL A 298 -7.80 7.86 -22.18
CA VAL A 298 -7.61 6.55 -21.57
C VAL A 298 -8.37 5.49 -22.34
N SER A 299 -7.76 4.30 -22.49
CA SER A 299 -8.39 3.13 -23.11
C SER A 299 -7.93 1.85 -22.45
N PHE A 300 -8.68 0.77 -22.66
CA PHE A 300 -8.39 -0.54 -22.09
C PHE A 300 -8.33 -1.61 -23.19
N PRO A 301 -7.32 -1.56 -24.10
CA PRO A 301 -7.19 -2.56 -25.13
C PRO A 301 -6.81 -3.94 -24.55
N THR A 302 -7.30 -4.99 -25.22
CA THR A 302 -6.85 -6.37 -25.00
C THR A 302 -5.96 -6.77 -26.17
N ILE A 303 -4.69 -7.06 -25.89
CA ILE A 303 -3.68 -7.47 -26.89
C ILE A 303 -3.16 -8.85 -26.47
N ASP A 304 -3.23 -9.82 -27.34
CA ASP A 304 -2.82 -11.21 -27.07
C ASP A 304 -3.41 -11.81 -25.77
N GLY A 305 -4.68 -11.46 -25.50
CA GLY A 305 -5.41 -11.92 -24.31
C GLY A 305 -5.04 -11.19 -23.00
N VAL A 306 -4.14 -10.21 -23.05
CA VAL A 306 -3.78 -9.37 -21.91
C VAL A 306 -4.49 -8.03 -22.00
N ARG A 307 -5.18 -7.64 -20.94
CA ARG A 307 -5.84 -6.32 -20.83
C ARG A 307 -4.83 -5.29 -20.33
N TYR A 308 -4.79 -4.14 -20.99
CA TYR A 308 -3.91 -3.02 -20.64
C TYR A 308 -4.74 -1.82 -20.16
N CYS A 309 -4.16 -0.99 -19.29
CA CYS A 309 -4.53 0.41 -19.16
C CYS A 309 -3.59 1.21 -20.04
N GLU A 310 -4.12 1.87 -21.06
CA GLU A 310 -3.37 2.74 -21.98
C GLU A 310 -3.77 4.19 -21.73
N VAL A 311 -2.77 5.04 -21.49
CA VAL A 311 -2.94 6.47 -21.24
C VAL A 311 -2.13 7.24 -22.29
N THR A 312 -2.81 8.16 -22.99
CA THR A 312 -2.18 9.04 -23.99
C THR A 312 -2.39 10.49 -23.57
N GLY A 313 -1.32 11.27 -23.56
CA GLY A 313 -1.31 12.71 -23.32
C GLY A 313 -0.64 13.47 -24.46
N ASP A 314 -0.91 14.75 -24.57
CA ASP A 314 -0.30 15.67 -25.54
C ASP A 314 0.71 16.64 -24.89
N GLY A 315 1.03 16.43 -23.62
CA GLY A 315 1.92 17.29 -22.84
C GLY A 315 1.18 18.50 -22.23
N THR A 316 -0.14 18.61 -22.38
CA THR A 316 -0.96 19.62 -21.69
C THR A 316 -1.67 19.01 -20.50
N VAL A 317 -1.75 19.76 -19.40
CA VAL A 317 -2.40 19.31 -18.16
C VAL A 317 -3.50 20.29 -17.78
N ARG A 318 -4.71 19.77 -17.54
CA ARG A 318 -5.83 20.57 -17.06
C ARG A 318 -5.85 20.60 -15.54
N GLY A 319 -5.94 21.78 -14.97
CA GLY A 319 -6.23 21.95 -13.55
C GLY A 319 -7.73 21.71 -13.28
N LEU A 320 -8.07 21.27 -12.06
CA LEU A 320 -9.41 20.72 -11.77
C LEU A 320 -10.26 21.59 -10.83
N GLY A 321 -9.71 22.71 -10.29
CA GLY A 321 -10.39 23.44 -9.23
C GLY A 321 -10.41 22.60 -7.95
N THR A 322 -11.57 22.26 -7.39
CA THR A 322 -11.64 21.34 -6.24
C THR A 322 -11.58 19.89 -6.72
N PHE A 323 -10.62 19.14 -6.19
CA PHE A 323 -10.35 17.76 -6.55
C PHE A 323 -10.34 16.85 -5.32
N ASP A 324 -11.41 16.10 -5.12
CA ASP A 324 -11.57 15.19 -3.97
C ASP A 324 -10.82 13.88 -4.20
N LEU A 325 -9.87 13.59 -3.31
CA LEU A 325 -9.04 12.39 -3.29
C LEU A 325 -9.29 11.49 -2.08
N THR A 326 -10.39 11.69 -1.35
CA THR A 326 -10.74 10.88 -0.17
C THR A 326 -10.67 9.37 -0.46
N ALA A 327 -11.08 8.94 -1.65
CA ALA A 327 -11.11 7.53 -2.05
C ALA A 327 -9.75 6.98 -2.51
N ALA A 328 -8.76 7.84 -2.84
CA ALA A 328 -7.50 7.41 -3.42
C ALA A 328 -6.30 8.29 -3.00
N GLY A 329 -6.26 8.72 -1.75
CA GLY A 329 -5.20 9.62 -1.24
C GLY A 329 -3.78 9.12 -1.47
N GLU A 330 -3.56 7.81 -1.55
CA GLU A 330 -2.23 7.25 -1.77
C GLU A 330 -1.57 7.67 -3.09
N ILE A 331 -2.34 7.98 -4.13
CA ILE A 331 -1.82 8.43 -5.43
C ILE A 331 -1.66 9.95 -5.51
N ALA A 332 -2.02 10.68 -4.47
CA ALA A 332 -1.94 12.14 -4.44
C ALA A 332 -0.54 12.70 -4.80
N PRO A 333 0.59 12.12 -4.35
CA PRO A 333 1.91 12.62 -4.76
C PRO A 333 2.15 12.56 -6.28
N SER A 334 1.73 11.49 -6.95
CA SER A 334 1.84 11.38 -8.42
C SER A 334 0.93 12.39 -9.13
N LEU A 335 -0.30 12.57 -8.63
CA LEU A 335 -1.24 13.55 -9.19
C LEU A 335 -0.75 14.98 -8.95
N ALA A 336 -0.15 15.26 -7.79
CA ALA A 336 0.48 16.55 -7.51
C ALA A 336 1.62 16.86 -8.50
N ALA A 337 2.46 15.86 -8.83
CA ALA A 337 3.52 16.03 -9.82
C ALA A 337 2.98 16.43 -11.21
N ILE A 338 1.85 15.84 -11.62
CA ILE A 338 1.17 16.20 -12.89
C ILE A 338 0.65 17.64 -12.79
N LEU A 339 -0.03 17.98 -11.69
CA LEU A 339 -0.69 19.26 -11.50
C LEU A 339 0.28 20.45 -11.37
N VAL A 340 1.57 20.23 -11.11
CA VAL A 340 2.60 21.30 -11.21
C VAL A 340 2.64 21.93 -12.62
N PHE A 341 2.25 21.16 -13.65
CA PHE A 341 2.23 21.60 -15.05
C PHE A 341 0.83 22.00 -15.55
N ALA A 342 -0.14 22.15 -14.63
CA ALA A 342 -1.54 22.42 -15.01
C ALA A 342 -1.76 23.85 -15.47
N ASP A 343 -2.81 24.05 -16.29
CA ASP A 343 -3.19 25.35 -16.86
C ASP A 343 -3.96 26.25 -15.89
N LYS A 344 -4.48 25.69 -14.78
CA LYS A 344 -5.21 26.43 -13.74
C LYS A 344 -5.05 25.76 -12.36
N SER A 345 -5.40 26.49 -11.31
CA SER A 345 -5.32 26.05 -9.92
C SER A 345 -6.12 24.79 -9.63
N THR A 346 -5.58 23.95 -8.73
CA THR A 346 -6.28 22.78 -8.20
C THR A 346 -6.09 22.68 -6.68
N ASP A 347 -7.23 22.54 -5.97
CA ASP A 347 -7.29 22.22 -4.56
C ASP A 347 -7.50 20.70 -4.40
N MET A 348 -6.44 19.98 -4.07
CA MET A 348 -6.50 18.56 -3.74
C MET A 348 -6.99 18.43 -2.29
N VAL A 349 -8.17 17.86 -2.08
CA VAL A 349 -8.83 17.77 -0.76
C VAL A 349 -9.11 16.31 -0.37
N GLY A 350 -9.53 16.08 0.90
CA GLY A 350 -9.83 14.74 1.41
C GLY A 350 -8.60 13.91 1.77
N ILE A 351 -7.43 14.54 1.86
CA ILE A 351 -6.14 13.86 2.03
C ILE A 351 -5.36 14.30 3.29
N GLY A 352 -6.03 14.92 4.25
CA GLY A 352 -5.41 15.34 5.52
C GLY A 352 -4.74 14.20 6.29
N HIS A 353 -5.22 12.96 6.14
CA HIS A 353 -4.64 11.77 6.75
C HIS A 353 -3.20 11.45 6.27
N LEU A 354 -2.78 11.99 5.12
CA LEU A 354 -1.42 11.82 4.59
C LEU A 354 -0.34 12.46 5.46
N ARG A 355 -0.72 13.33 6.41
CA ARG A 355 0.22 13.90 7.41
C ARG A 355 0.79 12.84 8.35
N GLY A 356 0.09 11.72 8.55
CA GLY A 356 0.48 10.61 9.44
C GLY A 356 1.10 9.40 8.75
N HIS A 357 1.53 9.52 7.47
CA HIS A 357 2.15 8.43 6.72
C HIS A 357 3.66 8.30 7.03
N GLU A 358 4.48 7.87 6.07
CA GLU A 358 5.94 7.75 6.22
C GLU A 358 6.60 9.09 6.57
N THR A 359 6.03 10.16 6.03
CA THR A 359 6.32 11.56 6.37
C THR A 359 5.01 12.36 6.38
N ASN A 360 5.05 13.62 6.82
CA ASN A 360 3.98 14.57 6.53
C ASN A 360 4.00 14.90 5.03
N ARG A 361 3.29 14.09 4.23
CA ARG A 361 3.31 14.22 2.77
C ARG A 361 2.78 15.54 2.26
N LEU A 362 1.83 16.18 2.95
CA LEU A 362 1.29 17.47 2.50
C LEU A 362 2.37 18.56 2.59
N GLU A 363 3.02 18.66 3.74
CA GLU A 363 4.14 19.57 3.95
C GLU A 363 5.31 19.29 2.98
N ALA A 364 5.66 18.00 2.83
CA ALA A 364 6.74 17.58 1.93
C ALA A 364 6.44 17.96 0.47
N LEU A 365 5.22 17.73 -0.03
CA LEU A 365 4.82 18.11 -1.39
C LEU A 365 4.90 19.62 -1.59
N VAL A 366 4.37 20.41 -0.66
CA VAL A 366 4.42 21.89 -0.76
C VAL A 366 5.86 22.37 -0.77
N ASN A 367 6.71 21.83 0.12
CA ASN A 367 8.12 22.22 0.18
C ASN A 367 8.87 21.88 -1.13
N GLU A 368 8.64 20.68 -1.68
CA GLU A 368 9.35 20.24 -2.87
C GLU A 368 8.81 20.91 -4.16
N ILE A 369 7.51 21.22 -4.24
CA ILE A 369 6.96 22.04 -5.33
C ILE A 369 7.58 23.44 -5.32
N ARG A 370 7.65 24.08 -4.15
CA ARG A 370 8.26 25.40 -4.00
C ARG A 370 9.77 25.37 -4.28
N ARG A 371 10.46 24.28 -3.95
CA ARG A 371 11.89 24.08 -4.18
C ARG A 371 12.25 24.15 -5.67
N VAL A 372 11.36 23.71 -6.55
CA VAL A 372 11.57 23.78 -8.01
C VAL A 372 10.95 25.03 -8.65
N GLY A 373 10.57 26.05 -7.87
CA GLY A 373 9.97 27.30 -8.36
C GLY A 373 8.46 27.23 -8.62
N GLY A 374 7.80 26.14 -8.27
CA GLY A 374 6.35 26.01 -8.34
C GLY A 374 5.63 26.73 -7.20
N ALA A 375 4.31 26.88 -7.31
CA ALA A 375 3.45 27.51 -6.30
C ALA A 375 2.49 26.48 -5.69
N ALA A 376 2.61 26.27 -4.38
CA ALA A 376 1.71 25.42 -3.62
C ALA A 376 1.56 25.90 -2.17
N GLU A 377 0.41 25.61 -1.56
CA GLU A 377 0.15 25.86 -0.14
C GLU A 377 -0.61 24.71 0.52
N GLU A 378 -0.38 24.50 1.81
CA GLU A 378 -1.17 23.54 2.56
C GLU A 378 -2.57 24.08 2.83
N LEU A 379 -3.56 23.21 2.68
CA LEU A 379 -4.94 23.42 3.15
C LEU A 379 -5.20 22.58 4.42
N PRO A 380 -6.25 22.87 5.18
CA PRO A 380 -6.59 22.08 6.39
C PRO A 380 -6.70 20.57 6.12
N ASP A 381 -7.23 20.16 4.97
CA ASP A 381 -7.46 18.77 4.57
C ASP A 381 -6.80 18.40 3.23
N GLY A 382 -5.73 19.12 2.84
CA GLY A 382 -5.09 18.89 1.55
C GLY A 382 -4.02 19.91 1.20
N LEU A 383 -3.89 20.18 -0.11
CA LEU A 383 -3.00 21.22 -0.62
C LEU A 383 -3.57 21.85 -1.89
N ARG A 384 -3.22 23.12 -2.13
CA ARG A 384 -3.47 23.86 -3.37
C ARG A 384 -2.20 23.90 -4.20
N ILE A 385 -2.34 23.68 -5.50
CA ILE A 385 -1.28 23.89 -6.49
C ILE A 385 -1.76 24.94 -7.49
N GLU A 386 -0.95 25.98 -7.71
CA GLU A 386 -1.25 27.05 -8.65
C GLU A 386 -0.34 26.99 -9.86
N PRO A 387 -0.84 27.34 -11.05
CA PRO A 387 -0.02 27.42 -12.25
C PRO A 387 1.05 28.49 -12.11
N VAL A 388 2.24 28.21 -12.62
CA VAL A 388 3.33 29.17 -12.74
C VAL A 388 3.85 29.20 -14.18
N PRO A 389 4.44 30.31 -14.65
CA PRO A 389 5.13 30.32 -15.93
C PRO A 389 6.21 29.24 -15.99
N ALA A 390 6.31 28.52 -17.12
CA ALA A 390 7.23 27.39 -17.26
C ALA A 390 8.70 27.78 -16.99
N GLU A 391 9.07 29.00 -17.30
CA GLU A 391 10.40 29.58 -17.07
C GLU A 391 10.74 29.79 -15.58
N THR A 392 9.76 29.74 -14.69
CA THR A 392 10.02 29.83 -13.24
C THR A 392 10.41 28.48 -12.65
N LEU A 393 10.09 27.38 -13.33
CA LEU A 393 10.46 26.05 -12.90
C LEU A 393 11.96 25.81 -13.21
N HIS A 394 12.67 25.29 -12.21
CA HIS A 394 14.11 25.05 -12.31
C HIS A 394 14.54 23.78 -11.58
N GLY A 395 15.70 23.25 -11.94
CA GLY A 395 16.29 22.08 -11.30
C GLY A 395 16.62 22.29 -9.83
N ALA A 396 16.58 21.21 -9.09
CA ALA A 396 16.89 21.21 -7.66
C ALA A 396 17.25 19.80 -7.17
N VAL A 397 17.92 19.77 -6.02
CA VAL A 397 18.12 18.53 -5.26
C VAL A 397 16.87 18.27 -4.41
N MET A 398 16.13 17.22 -4.75
CA MET A 398 14.83 16.87 -4.17
C MET A 398 14.98 15.92 -2.99
N GLU A 399 14.37 16.27 -1.87
CA GLU A 399 14.30 15.43 -0.68
C GLU A 399 13.18 14.38 -0.82
N THR A 400 13.49 13.14 -0.45
CA THR A 400 12.49 12.07 -0.46
C THR A 400 11.85 11.82 0.91
N TYR A 401 12.38 12.38 1.97
CA TYR A 401 11.90 12.19 3.34
C TYR A 401 11.77 10.68 3.72
N ALA A 402 12.64 9.84 3.15
CA ALA A 402 12.57 8.38 3.24
C ALA A 402 11.22 7.78 2.75
N ASP A 403 10.47 8.50 1.93
CA ASP A 403 9.18 8.10 1.36
C ASP A 403 9.30 7.80 -0.13
N HIS A 404 8.92 6.59 -0.52
CA HIS A 404 8.98 6.11 -1.90
C HIS A 404 8.09 6.94 -2.85
N ARG A 405 6.98 7.50 -2.37
CA ARG A 405 6.08 8.31 -3.20
C ARG A 405 6.63 9.71 -3.46
N MET A 406 7.43 10.25 -2.52
CA MET A 406 8.15 11.50 -2.75
C MET A 406 9.28 11.29 -3.76
N ALA A 407 9.94 10.12 -3.76
CA ALA A 407 10.93 9.80 -4.77
C ALA A 407 10.32 9.71 -6.18
N THR A 408 9.18 9.05 -6.34
CA THR A 408 8.48 8.98 -7.64
C THR A 408 7.91 10.33 -8.07
N PHE A 409 7.42 11.15 -7.12
CA PHE A 409 7.01 12.53 -7.37
C PHE A 409 8.16 13.34 -7.99
N ALA A 410 9.34 13.31 -7.38
CA ALA A 410 10.52 14.02 -7.88
C ALA A 410 10.95 13.52 -9.28
N ALA A 411 10.93 12.19 -9.50
CA ALA A 411 11.22 11.61 -10.82
C ALA A 411 10.25 12.11 -11.91
N MET A 412 8.96 12.25 -11.58
CA MET A 412 7.95 12.77 -12.50
C MET A 412 8.21 14.25 -12.88
N LEU A 413 8.62 15.08 -11.93
CA LEU A 413 9.02 16.46 -12.23
C LEU A 413 10.21 16.52 -13.17
N GLY A 414 11.18 15.61 -13.01
CA GLY A 414 12.35 15.49 -13.88
C GLY A 414 12.04 15.23 -15.36
N LEU A 415 10.84 14.75 -15.69
CA LEU A 415 10.45 14.57 -17.11
C LEU A 415 10.43 15.87 -17.92
N ARG A 416 10.15 17.01 -17.28
CA ARG A 416 10.07 18.34 -17.93
C ARG A 416 10.97 19.40 -17.33
N ILE A 417 11.40 19.24 -16.08
CA ILE A 417 12.29 20.18 -15.41
C ILE A 417 13.71 19.60 -15.49
N PRO A 418 14.66 20.26 -16.16
CA PRO A 418 16.03 19.79 -16.23
C PRO A 418 16.72 19.87 -14.86
N ASP A 419 17.78 19.09 -14.68
CA ASP A 419 18.65 19.11 -13.49
C ASP A 419 17.94 18.82 -12.16
N ILE A 420 16.92 17.96 -12.19
CA ILE A 420 16.35 17.38 -10.98
C ILE A 420 17.24 16.22 -10.51
N GLU A 421 17.70 16.30 -9.27
CA GLU A 421 18.44 15.23 -8.58
C GLU A 421 17.64 14.72 -7.39
N VAL A 422 17.49 13.42 -7.25
CA VAL A 422 16.67 12.80 -6.19
C VAL A 422 17.56 12.17 -5.15
N ILE A 423 17.48 12.64 -3.91
CA ILE A 423 18.19 12.06 -2.77
C ILE A 423 17.56 10.71 -2.43
N ASN A 424 18.40 9.67 -2.31
CA ASN A 424 17.98 8.35 -1.82
C ASN A 424 16.75 7.77 -2.58
N VAL A 425 16.82 7.74 -3.92
CA VAL A 425 15.80 7.12 -4.77
C VAL A 425 15.53 5.65 -4.39
N SER A 426 16.45 4.99 -3.69
CA SER A 426 16.31 3.60 -3.22
C SER A 426 15.15 3.38 -2.25
N THR A 427 14.55 4.44 -1.68
CA THR A 427 13.30 4.35 -0.91
C THR A 427 12.16 3.71 -1.71
N THR A 428 12.19 3.83 -3.05
CA THR A 428 11.22 3.19 -3.96
C THR A 428 11.22 1.68 -3.86
N ARG A 429 12.31 1.03 -3.43
CA ARG A 429 12.42 -0.43 -3.28
C ARG A 429 11.37 -1.04 -2.36
N LYS A 430 10.73 -0.25 -1.54
CA LYS A 430 9.62 -0.69 -0.68
C LYS A 430 8.44 -1.27 -1.48
N THR A 431 8.18 -0.74 -2.68
CA THR A 431 7.04 -1.14 -3.53
C THR A 431 7.40 -1.30 -5.01
N LEU A 432 8.50 -0.69 -5.44
CA LEU A 432 9.06 -0.75 -6.79
C LEU A 432 10.55 -1.09 -6.69
N PRO A 433 10.92 -2.38 -6.57
CA PRO A 433 12.30 -2.80 -6.31
C PRO A 433 13.31 -2.29 -7.32
N ASP A 434 12.94 -2.20 -8.60
CA ASP A 434 13.76 -1.69 -9.71
C ASP A 434 13.17 -0.45 -10.37
N PHE A 435 12.74 0.52 -9.56
CA PHE A 435 12.14 1.76 -10.09
C PHE A 435 13.05 2.47 -11.11
N VAL A 436 14.34 2.61 -10.81
CA VAL A 436 15.30 3.31 -11.67
C VAL A 436 15.43 2.62 -13.04
N GLY A 437 15.51 1.28 -13.05
CA GLY A 437 15.55 0.49 -14.29
C GLY A 437 14.25 0.60 -15.08
N MET A 438 13.11 0.45 -14.43
CA MET A 438 11.77 0.61 -15.03
C MET A 438 11.57 2.00 -15.62
N TRP A 439 11.94 3.06 -14.88
CA TRP A 439 11.83 4.46 -15.31
C TRP A 439 12.69 4.75 -16.53
N SER A 440 13.97 4.36 -16.46
CA SER A 440 14.90 4.51 -17.58
C SER A 440 14.48 3.66 -18.79
N GLY A 441 13.91 2.47 -18.55
CA GLY A 441 13.36 1.60 -19.59
C GLY A 441 12.18 2.25 -20.32
N MET A 442 11.24 2.86 -19.58
CA MET A 442 10.11 3.61 -20.14
C MET A 442 10.55 4.74 -21.07
N LEU A 443 11.61 5.48 -20.71
CA LEU A 443 12.11 6.61 -21.48
C LEU A 443 12.91 6.23 -22.73
N ARG A 444 13.33 4.97 -22.87
CA ARG A 444 14.09 4.45 -24.02
C ARG A 444 13.23 3.75 -25.07
N GLN A 445 11.97 3.44 -24.77
CA GLN A 445 11.02 2.84 -25.70
C GLN A 445 10.39 3.89 -26.62
#